data_9ed32198a086100ac4c90a5ac92c3f52
#
_entry.id   9ed32198a086100ac4c90a5ac92c3f52
#
_cell.length_a   1.000
_cell.length_b   1.000
_cell.length_c   1.000
_cell.angle_alpha   90.00
_cell.angle_beta   90.00
_cell.angle_gamma   90.00
#
_symmetry.space_group_name_H-M   'P 1'
#
loop_
_entity.id
_entity.type
_entity.pdbx_description
1 polymer ?
#
loop_
_entity_poly.entity_id
_entity_poly.type
_entity_poly.pdbx_seq_one_letter_code
_entity_poly.pdbx_strand_id
1 'polypeptide(L)'
;VVGANVTLIDSGAETVSSVSALLDYCKLSETPESNPEPTLEIYTTGEASLFEEIAENWLNRTGLKVKKVTLKEEVKPVELKKEIVIATNNVGKAKEFAEIFEPKGYSVKTLRDFPELEEVEETGKTFEENARLKAETIANALQTIVLADDSGLCVDALDGQPGVYSARFAGEQKSDAANNAKLLSELGGLVGEERSAHFTCCLVLAAPNSESLVVQAECPGQIATLPAGDSGF
;
A
#
# COMPACT_ATOMS: atom_id res chain seq x y z
N VAL A 1 -30.03 -21.56 -19.15
CA VAL A 1 -29.81 -22.55 -18.11
C VAL A 1 -28.30 -22.62 -17.90
N VAL A 2 -27.82 -22.21 -16.73
CA VAL A 2 -26.39 -22.29 -16.35
C VAL A 2 -26.12 -23.68 -15.79
N GLY A 3 -24.95 -24.25 -16.13
CA GLY A 3 -24.56 -25.60 -15.69
C GLY A 3 -24.33 -25.67 -14.18
N ALA A 4 -24.39 -26.87 -13.63
CA ALA A 4 -24.31 -27.16 -12.19
C ALA A 4 -23.00 -26.71 -11.49
N ASN A 5 -21.97 -26.35 -12.26
CA ASN A 5 -20.67 -25.91 -11.74
C ASN A 5 -20.41 -24.40 -11.93
N VAL A 6 -21.45 -23.61 -12.17
CA VAL A 6 -21.35 -22.16 -12.31
C VAL A 6 -21.89 -21.49 -11.06
N THR A 7 -21.05 -20.78 -10.35
CA THR A 7 -21.45 -19.93 -9.24
C THR A 7 -21.92 -18.59 -9.79
N LEU A 8 -23.19 -18.26 -9.56
CA LEU A 8 -23.72 -16.93 -9.87
C LEU A 8 -23.29 -15.99 -8.76
N ILE A 9 -22.54 -14.96 -9.09
CA ILE A 9 -22.18 -13.89 -8.16
C ILE A 9 -23.21 -12.77 -8.37
N ASP A 10 -23.94 -12.45 -7.33
CA ASP A 10 -24.83 -11.29 -7.31
C ASP A 10 -24.00 -10.04 -7.01
N SER A 11 -23.71 -9.27 -8.04
CA SER A 11 -22.95 -8.04 -7.92
C SER A 11 -23.61 -6.99 -7.04
N GLY A 12 -24.94 -7.03 -6.92
CA GLY A 12 -25.69 -6.14 -6.03
C GLY A 12 -25.45 -6.47 -4.56
N ALA A 13 -25.52 -7.74 -4.19
CA ALA A 13 -25.26 -8.20 -2.82
C ALA A 13 -23.81 -7.93 -2.39
N GLU A 14 -22.86 -8.10 -3.30
CA GLU A 14 -21.44 -7.83 -3.04
C GLU A 14 -21.18 -6.32 -2.88
N THR A 15 -21.82 -5.49 -3.69
CA THR A 15 -21.78 -4.02 -3.55
C THR A 15 -22.36 -3.57 -2.22
N VAL A 16 -23.53 -4.10 -1.82
CA VAL A 16 -24.17 -3.79 -0.53
C VAL A 16 -23.27 -4.19 0.63
N SER A 17 -22.64 -5.38 0.59
CA SER A 17 -21.72 -5.83 1.61
C SER A 17 -20.51 -4.92 1.73
N SER A 18 -19.94 -4.49 0.60
CA SER A 18 -18.79 -3.58 0.57
C SER A 18 -19.15 -2.19 1.10
N VAL A 19 -20.32 -1.66 0.72
CA VAL A 19 -20.82 -0.38 1.23
C VAL A 19 -21.11 -0.45 2.73
N SER A 20 -21.73 -1.53 3.20
CA SER A 20 -22.00 -1.72 4.64
C SER A 20 -20.70 -1.76 5.45
N ALA A 21 -19.70 -2.52 4.99
CA ALA A 21 -18.40 -2.58 5.65
C ALA A 21 -17.72 -1.20 5.68
N LEU A 22 -17.82 -0.43 4.60
CA LEU A 22 -17.27 0.92 4.53
C LEU A 22 -17.99 1.88 5.49
N LEU A 23 -19.33 1.81 5.56
CA LEU A 23 -20.12 2.63 6.49
C LEU A 23 -19.77 2.31 7.95
N ASP A 24 -19.62 1.03 8.28
CA ASP A 24 -19.22 0.59 9.62
C ASP A 24 -17.81 1.08 9.95
N TYR A 25 -16.87 0.93 9.05
CA TYR A 25 -15.51 1.43 9.21
C TYR A 25 -15.46 2.94 9.43
N CYS A 26 -16.24 3.71 8.66
CA CYS A 26 -16.36 5.15 8.80
C CYS A 26 -17.20 5.60 10.01
N LYS A 27 -17.77 4.65 10.77
CA LYS A 27 -18.73 4.92 11.87
C LYS A 27 -19.93 5.77 11.43
N LEU A 28 -20.39 5.54 10.20
CA LEU A 28 -21.55 6.19 9.60
C LEU A 28 -22.78 5.28 9.58
N SER A 29 -22.65 4.04 10.03
CA SER A 29 -23.78 3.13 10.17
C SER A 29 -24.70 3.60 11.28
N GLU A 30 -26.00 3.70 10.96
CA GLU A 30 -27.03 3.98 11.97
C GLU A 30 -27.47 2.70 12.67
N THR A 31 -27.69 2.80 13.97
CA THR A 31 -28.30 1.71 14.76
C THR A 31 -29.78 1.99 15.00
N PRO A 32 -30.61 0.98 15.28
CA PRO A 32 -32.01 1.19 15.65
C PRO A 32 -32.21 2.13 16.85
N GLU A 33 -31.20 2.22 17.72
CA GLU A 33 -31.21 3.11 18.87
C GLU A 33 -30.89 4.57 18.49
N SER A 34 -30.07 4.77 17.45
CA SER A 34 -29.71 6.11 16.96
C SER A 34 -30.77 6.72 16.06
N ASN A 35 -31.51 5.89 15.31
CA ASN A 35 -32.58 6.34 14.41
C ASN A 35 -33.70 5.29 14.35
N PRO A 36 -34.71 5.35 15.29
CA PRO A 36 -35.80 4.39 15.35
C PRO A 36 -36.77 4.46 14.16
N GLU A 37 -36.77 5.55 13.43
CA GLU A 37 -37.58 5.73 12.20
C GLU A 37 -36.70 6.18 11.04
N PRO A 38 -35.90 5.28 10.43
CA PRO A 38 -35.03 5.65 9.32
C PRO A 38 -35.84 6.10 8.11
N THR A 39 -35.52 7.25 7.58
CA THR A 39 -36.10 7.77 6.33
C THR A 39 -35.34 7.21 5.14
N LEU A 40 -36.07 6.60 4.20
CA LEU A 40 -35.53 6.15 2.94
C LEU A 40 -35.87 7.17 1.84
N GLU A 41 -34.86 7.85 1.32
CA GLU A 41 -35.00 8.71 0.14
C GLU A 41 -34.35 8.04 -1.07
N ILE A 42 -35.12 7.89 -2.14
CA ILE A 42 -34.65 7.26 -3.38
C ILE A 42 -34.59 8.33 -4.48
N TYR A 43 -33.51 8.36 -5.22
CA TYR A 43 -33.30 9.28 -6.32
C TYR A 43 -33.04 8.52 -7.62
N THR A 44 -33.54 9.02 -8.72
CA THR A 44 -33.31 8.48 -10.07
C THR A 44 -33.04 9.57 -11.09
N THR A 45 -32.21 9.29 -12.08
CA THR A 45 -32.07 10.13 -13.28
C THR A 45 -33.04 9.75 -14.37
N GLY A 46 -33.67 8.57 -14.26
CA GLY A 46 -34.67 8.05 -15.19
C GLY A 46 -36.10 8.51 -14.89
N GLU A 47 -37.06 7.71 -15.32
CA GLU A 47 -38.47 7.95 -15.06
C GLU A 47 -38.82 7.52 -13.63
N ALA A 48 -39.25 8.48 -12.79
CA ALA A 48 -39.45 8.25 -11.36
C ALA A 48 -40.54 7.21 -11.07
N SER A 49 -41.67 7.25 -11.81
CA SER A 49 -42.78 6.32 -11.65
C SER A 49 -42.41 4.86 -11.95
N LEU A 50 -41.61 4.65 -12.99
CA LEU A 50 -41.11 3.30 -13.31
C LEU A 50 -40.15 2.79 -12.25
N PHE A 51 -39.31 3.68 -11.72
CA PHE A 51 -38.35 3.29 -10.67
C PHE A 51 -39.04 3.06 -9.32
N GLU A 52 -40.12 3.78 -9.01
CA GLU A 52 -41.01 3.53 -7.86
C GLU A 52 -41.53 2.10 -7.87
N GLU A 53 -42.14 1.68 -8.99
CA GLU A 53 -42.69 0.32 -9.13
C GLU A 53 -41.58 -0.76 -8.94
N ILE A 54 -40.41 -0.56 -9.56
CA ILE A 54 -39.29 -1.47 -9.42
C ILE A 54 -38.75 -1.52 -7.96
N ALA A 55 -38.60 -0.38 -7.31
CA ALA A 55 -38.12 -0.26 -5.97
C ALA A 55 -39.08 -0.86 -4.93
N GLU A 56 -40.37 -0.65 -5.11
CA GLU A 56 -41.41 -1.23 -4.25
C GLU A 56 -41.38 -2.77 -4.31
N ASN A 57 -41.25 -3.33 -5.51
CA ASN A 57 -41.10 -4.78 -5.69
C ASN A 57 -39.81 -5.32 -5.10
N TRP A 58 -38.73 -4.61 -5.31
CA TRP A 58 -37.39 -5.06 -4.84
C TRP A 58 -37.24 -5.01 -3.32
N LEU A 59 -37.75 -3.93 -2.72
CA LEU A 59 -37.63 -3.71 -1.28
C LEU A 59 -38.80 -4.30 -0.49
N ASN A 60 -39.77 -4.90 -1.18
CA ASN A 60 -41.02 -5.41 -0.59
C ASN A 60 -41.69 -4.35 0.30
N ARG A 61 -41.74 -3.11 -0.16
CA ARG A 61 -42.35 -1.95 0.52
C ARG A 61 -43.26 -1.21 -0.43
N THR A 62 -44.29 -0.60 0.08
CA THR A 62 -45.24 0.22 -0.70
C THR A 62 -45.18 1.67 -0.23
N GLY A 63 -45.50 2.60 -1.12
CA GLY A 63 -45.55 4.03 -0.84
C GLY A 63 -44.15 4.69 -0.80
N LEU A 64 -43.20 4.11 -1.48
CA LEU A 64 -41.87 4.72 -1.69
C LEU A 64 -42.02 5.97 -2.55
N LYS A 65 -41.29 7.02 -2.18
CA LYS A 65 -41.20 8.25 -2.99
C LYS A 65 -39.84 8.32 -3.67
N VAL A 66 -39.88 8.27 -4.98
CA VAL A 66 -38.69 8.45 -5.81
C VAL A 66 -38.64 9.89 -6.34
N LYS A 67 -37.52 10.56 -6.09
CA LYS A 67 -37.29 11.91 -6.59
C LYS A 67 -36.47 11.85 -7.87
N LYS A 68 -36.99 12.44 -8.95
CA LYS A 68 -36.20 12.61 -10.18
C LYS A 68 -35.16 13.69 -9.96
N VAL A 69 -33.89 13.37 -10.24
CA VAL A 69 -32.80 14.32 -10.23
C VAL A 69 -32.20 14.42 -11.62
N THR A 70 -31.82 15.61 -12.00
CA THR A 70 -31.03 15.83 -13.21
C THR A 70 -29.60 16.01 -12.76
N LEU A 71 -28.74 15.11 -13.16
CA LEU A 71 -27.29 15.32 -13.00
C LEU A 71 -26.95 16.49 -13.92
N LYS A 72 -26.58 17.64 -13.38
CA LYS A 72 -25.99 18.68 -14.21
C LYS A 72 -24.73 18.08 -14.84
N GLU A 73 -24.69 18.02 -16.16
CA GLU A 73 -23.46 17.78 -16.87
C GLU A 73 -22.51 18.90 -16.49
N GLU A 74 -21.60 18.56 -15.63
CA GLU A 74 -20.30 19.14 -15.32
C GLU A 74 -19.87 18.75 -13.91
N VAL A 75 -19.99 17.47 -13.59
CA VAL A 75 -18.88 16.91 -12.86
C VAL A 75 -17.91 16.52 -13.97
N LYS A 76 -17.04 17.45 -14.41
CA LYS A 76 -15.75 17.02 -14.93
C LYS A 76 -15.30 15.96 -13.95
N PRO A 77 -14.99 14.74 -14.42
CA PRO A 77 -14.35 13.79 -13.51
C PRO A 77 -13.24 14.61 -12.86
N VAL A 78 -13.30 14.77 -11.54
CA VAL A 78 -12.12 15.19 -10.83
C VAL A 78 -11.16 14.10 -11.24
N GLU A 79 -10.27 14.42 -12.18
CA GLU A 79 -9.07 13.63 -12.38
C GLU A 79 -8.40 13.73 -11.02
N LEU A 80 -8.75 12.79 -10.17
CA LEU A 80 -7.93 12.47 -9.01
C LEU A 80 -6.58 12.20 -9.65
N LYS A 81 -5.71 13.19 -9.62
CA LYS A 81 -4.31 12.97 -9.94
C LYS A 81 -3.93 11.84 -9.01
N LYS A 82 -3.87 10.66 -9.57
CA LYS A 82 -3.35 9.50 -8.85
C LYS A 82 -1.86 9.78 -8.68
N GLU A 83 -1.53 10.59 -7.69
CA GLU A 83 -0.16 10.92 -7.36
C GLU A 83 0.28 10.02 -6.19
N ILE A 84 1.45 9.45 -6.32
CA ILE A 84 2.09 8.68 -5.27
C ILE A 84 3.52 9.19 -5.11
N VAL A 85 3.92 9.43 -3.88
CA VAL A 85 5.30 9.81 -3.56
C VAL A 85 6.04 8.57 -3.08
N ILE A 86 7.14 8.28 -3.71
CA ILE A 86 8.06 7.21 -3.28
C ILE A 86 9.13 7.83 -2.38
N ALA A 87 9.12 7.44 -1.12
CA ALA A 87 10.05 7.96 -0.11
C ALA A 87 11.43 7.31 -0.23
N THR A 88 12.10 7.55 -1.37
CA THR A 88 13.43 7.03 -1.64
C THR A 88 14.32 8.07 -2.33
N ASN A 89 15.60 8.06 -1.95
CA ASN A 89 16.67 8.77 -2.65
C ASN A 89 17.41 7.87 -3.66
N ASN A 90 17.12 6.56 -3.66
CA ASN A 90 17.72 5.60 -4.57
C ASN A 90 17.07 5.66 -5.95
N VAL A 91 17.84 6.07 -6.96
CA VAL A 91 17.36 6.22 -8.35
C VAL A 91 16.87 4.90 -8.94
N GLY A 92 17.53 3.78 -8.60
CA GLY A 92 17.14 2.45 -9.08
C GLY A 92 15.75 2.08 -8.57
N LYS A 93 15.53 2.17 -7.26
CA LYS A 93 14.22 1.90 -6.64
C LYS A 93 13.15 2.84 -7.18
N ALA A 94 13.44 4.14 -7.29
CA ALA A 94 12.50 5.10 -7.87
C ALA A 94 12.04 4.71 -9.27
N LYS A 95 12.97 4.25 -10.12
CA LYS A 95 12.66 3.79 -11.47
C LYS A 95 11.80 2.52 -11.46
N GLU A 96 12.14 1.53 -10.63
CA GLU A 96 11.37 0.29 -10.50
C GLU A 96 9.92 0.58 -10.08
N PHE A 97 9.71 1.46 -9.10
CA PHE A 97 8.36 1.87 -8.70
C PHE A 97 7.63 2.64 -9.80
N ALA A 98 8.31 3.51 -10.54
CA ALA A 98 7.71 4.22 -11.67
C ALA A 98 7.22 3.23 -12.75
N GLU A 99 8.04 2.24 -13.10
CA GLU A 99 7.67 1.19 -14.05
C GLU A 99 6.43 0.37 -13.62
N ILE A 100 6.17 0.28 -12.31
CA ILE A 100 5.00 -0.43 -11.75
C ILE A 100 3.75 0.46 -11.71
N PHE A 101 3.89 1.73 -11.33
CA PHE A 101 2.75 2.60 -11.03
C PHE A 101 2.30 3.48 -12.20
N GLU A 102 3.21 3.95 -13.05
CA GLU A 102 2.85 4.80 -14.20
C GLU A 102 1.91 4.11 -15.19
N PRO A 103 2.09 2.82 -15.55
CA PRO A 103 1.14 2.12 -16.43
C PRO A 103 -0.27 1.99 -15.84
N LYS A 104 -0.41 2.13 -14.52
CA LYS A 104 -1.68 2.12 -13.79
C LYS A 104 -2.32 3.51 -13.66
N GLY A 105 -1.71 4.52 -14.30
CA GLY A 105 -2.20 5.89 -14.34
C GLY A 105 -1.83 6.73 -13.11
N TYR A 106 -0.81 6.32 -12.33
CA TYR A 106 -0.28 7.13 -11.24
C TYR A 106 0.83 8.06 -11.76
N SER A 107 0.86 9.29 -11.26
CA SER A 107 2.01 10.17 -11.36
C SER A 107 2.96 9.84 -10.19
N VAL A 108 4.15 9.36 -10.51
CA VAL A 108 5.14 8.99 -9.50
C VAL A 108 6.07 10.17 -9.23
N LYS A 109 6.17 10.56 -7.98
CA LYS A 109 7.15 11.53 -7.48
C LYS A 109 8.11 10.87 -6.50
N THR A 110 9.23 11.50 -6.27
CA THR A 110 10.27 11.04 -5.34
C THR A 110 10.64 12.14 -4.36
N LEU A 111 11.47 11.86 -3.37
CA LEU A 111 11.96 12.89 -2.44
C LEU A 111 12.74 14.02 -3.13
N ARG A 112 13.27 13.78 -4.33
CA ARG A 112 13.97 14.80 -5.14
C ARG A 112 13.05 15.90 -5.64
N ASP A 113 11.76 15.62 -5.73
CA ASP A 113 10.74 16.59 -6.14
C ASP A 113 10.34 17.52 -4.99
N PHE A 114 10.83 17.25 -3.77
CA PHE A 114 10.52 17.96 -2.53
C PHE A 114 11.81 18.29 -1.76
N PRO A 115 12.68 19.14 -2.30
CA PRO A 115 13.98 19.43 -1.70
C PRO A 115 13.91 20.15 -0.34
N GLU A 116 12.74 20.65 0.02
CA GLU A 116 12.45 21.26 1.32
C GLU A 116 12.18 20.27 2.45
N LEU A 117 11.97 18.99 2.12
CA LEU A 117 11.75 17.97 3.14
C LEU A 117 13.07 17.61 3.83
N GLU A 118 13.03 17.61 5.14
CA GLU A 118 14.14 17.07 5.93
C GLU A 118 14.23 15.55 5.76
N GLU A 119 15.45 15.04 5.76
CA GLU A 119 15.69 13.60 5.71
C GLU A 119 15.16 12.94 6.99
N VAL A 120 14.35 11.91 6.83
CA VAL A 120 13.82 11.14 7.96
C VAL A 120 14.89 10.20 8.48
N GLU A 121 15.27 10.37 9.76
CA GLU A 121 16.25 9.51 10.41
C GLU A 121 15.65 8.12 10.68
N GLU A 122 16.32 7.08 10.22
CA GLU A 122 15.94 5.68 10.42
C GLU A 122 16.43 5.19 11.78
N THR A 123 15.63 5.43 12.82
CA THR A 123 15.94 5.05 14.21
C THR A 123 15.31 3.74 14.66
N GLY A 124 14.52 3.12 13.79
CA GLY A 124 13.85 1.84 14.05
C GLY A 124 14.82 0.66 14.14
N LYS A 125 14.38 -0.37 14.83
CA LYS A 125 15.11 -1.63 15.00
C LYS A 125 14.68 -2.72 14.01
N THR A 126 13.58 -2.49 13.32
CA THR A 126 13.02 -3.39 12.30
C THR A 126 12.82 -2.65 10.99
N PHE A 127 12.75 -3.39 9.88
CA PHE A 127 12.44 -2.83 8.57
C PHE A 127 11.07 -2.14 8.56
N GLU A 128 10.08 -2.73 9.23
CA GLU A 128 8.75 -2.12 9.35
C GLU A 128 8.81 -0.78 10.08
N GLU A 129 9.49 -0.70 11.22
CA GLU A 129 9.62 0.55 11.98
C GLU A 129 10.23 1.66 11.13
N ASN A 130 11.31 1.37 10.40
CA ASN A 130 11.96 2.36 9.53
C ASN A 130 11.08 2.76 8.34
N ALA A 131 10.45 1.79 7.67
CA ALA A 131 9.55 2.08 6.57
C ALA A 131 8.33 2.90 7.02
N ARG A 132 7.76 2.62 8.19
CA ARG A 132 6.69 3.42 8.81
C ARG A 132 7.14 4.83 9.12
N LEU A 133 8.30 5.00 9.78
CA LEU A 133 8.86 6.32 10.09
C LEU A 133 8.95 7.18 8.84
N LYS A 134 9.50 6.63 7.75
CA LYS A 134 9.60 7.34 6.46
C LYS A 134 8.23 7.66 5.88
N ALA A 135 7.39 6.65 5.69
CA ALA A 135 6.12 6.82 5.01
C ALA A 135 5.18 7.79 5.75
N GLU A 136 5.01 7.59 7.05
CA GLU A 136 4.05 8.34 7.87
C GLU A 136 4.51 9.79 8.08
N THR A 137 5.80 10.01 8.32
CA THR A 137 6.35 11.37 8.47
C THR A 137 6.15 12.18 7.20
N ILE A 138 6.51 11.60 6.04
CA ILE A 138 6.41 12.30 4.76
C ILE A 138 4.94 12.46 4.32
N ALA A 139 4.09 11.45 4.52
CA ALA A 139 2.67 11.55 4.22
C ALA A 139 1.99 12.69 4.99
N ASN A 140 2.31 12.83 6.27
CA ASN A 140 1.80 13.93 7.10
C ASN A 140 2.36 15.29 6.69
N ALA A 141 3.63 15.37 6.30
CA ALA A 141 4.24 16.62 5.84
C ALA A 141 3.66 17.08 4.50
N LEU A 142 3.51 16.17 3.53
CA LEU A 142 3.04 16.48 2.17
C LEU A 142 1.52 16.41 2.01
N GLN A 143 0.79 15.90 3.01
CA GLN A 143 -0.66 15.67 2.94
C GLN A 143 -1.08 14.84 1.70
N THR A 144 -0.31 13.79 1.40
CA THR A 144 -0.51 12.92 0.22
C THR A 144 -0.19 11.46 0.53
N ILE A 145 -0.45 10.58 -0.44
CA ILE A 145 -0.11 9.15 -0.34
C ILE A 145 1.38 8.96 -0.56
N VAL A 146 2.03 8.28 0.37
CA VAL A 146 3.47 7.98 0.34
C VAL A 146 3.71 6.49 0.46
N LEU A 147 4.56 5.96 -0.40
CA LEU A 147 5.11 4.62 -0.29
C LEU A 147 6.57 4.72 0.12
N ALA A 148 6.91 4.09 1.23
CA ALA A 148 8.30 3.90 1.65
C ALA A 148 8.67 2.43 1.66
N ASP A 149 9.94 2.15 1.45
CA ASP A 149 10.52 0.84 1.69
C ASP A 149 11.67 0.93 2.69
N ASP A 150 11.84 -0.16 3.43
CA ASP A 150 13.12 -0.47 4.06
C ASP A 150 13.46 -1.93 3.78
N SER A 151 14.72 -2.18 3.46
CA SER A 151 15.15 -3.49 2.99
C SER A 151 16.60 -3.74 3.34
N GLY A 152 16.93 -5.00 3.53
CA GLY A 152 18.30 -5.38 3.83
C GLY A 152 18.52 -6.89 3.78
N LEU A 153 19.78 -7.25 3.96
CA LEU A 153 20.26 -8.61 4.01
C LEU A 153 20.25 -9.12 5.45
N CYS A 154 19.66 -10.27 5.67
CA CYS A 154 19.71 -10.99 6.94
C CYS A 154 20.47 -12.30 6.75
N VAL A 155 21.50 -12.55 7.56
CA VAL A 155 22.34 -13.74 7.47
C VAL A 155 22.17 -14.57 8.73
N ASP A 156 21.79 -15.84 8.58
CA ASP A 156 21.39 -16.68 9.70
C ASP A 156 22.58 -16.93 10.66
N ALA A 157 23.76 -17.17 10.13
CA ALA A 157 24.98 -17.36 10.93
C ALA A 157 25.42 -16.11 11.71
N LEU A 158 24.85 -14.94 11.40
CA LEU A 158 25.13 -13.68 12.07
C LEU A 158 23.92 -13.16 12.86
N ASP A 159 23.04 -14.07 13.31
CA ASP A 159 21.80 -13.73 14.04
C ASP A 159 20.96 -12.65 13.34
N GLY A 160 20.85 -12.74 12.01
CA GLY A 160 20.10 -11.81 11.18
C GLY A 160 20.83 -10.50 10.83
N GLN A 161 22.08 -10.33 11.27
CA GLN A 161 22.86 -9.18 10.81
C GLN A 161 23.27 -9.34 9.33
N PRO A 162 23.50 -8.24 8.61
CA PRO A 162 23.40 -6.82 9.01
C PRO A 162 21.99 -6.27 9.23
N GLY A 163 20.92 -6.89 8.70
CA GLY A 163 19.54 -6.45 8.90
C GLY A 163 19.32 -5.00 8.46
N VAL A 164 18.71 -4.17 9.29
CA VAL A 164 18.47 -2.74 9.04
C VAL A 164 19.74 -1.90 8.87
N TYR A 165 20.90 -2.47 9.20
CA TYR A 165 22.20 -1.82 9.04
C TYR A 165 22.90 -2.20 7.72
N SER A 166 22.23 -2.89 6.80
CA SER A 166 22.81 -3.40 5.56
C SER A 166 23.63 -2.35 4.80
N ALA A 167 23.06 -1.18 4.57
CA ALA A 167 23.73 -0.11 3.81
C ALA A 167 25.00 0.43 4.51
N ARG A 168 25.11 0.31 5.83
CA ARG A 168 26.21 0.83 6.66
C ARG A 168 26.90 -0.23 7.50
N PHE A 169 26.84 -1.49 7.07
CA PHE A 169 27.39 -2.62 7.81
C PHE A 169 28.86 -2.47 8.12
N ALA A 170 29.66 -1.95 7.18
CA ALA A 170 31.08 -1.67 7.38
C ALA A 170 31.36 -0.22 7.83
N GLY A 171 30.34 0.60 8.06
CA GLY A 171 30.46 1.97 8.53
C GLY A 171 29.62 2.98 7.74
N GLU A 172 29.60 4.22 8.21
CA GLU A 172 28.75 5.30 7.71
C GLU A 172 29.07 5.74 6.26
N GLN A 173 30.16 5.28 5.70
CA GLN A 173 30.57 5.60 4.30
C GLN A 173 29.68 4.90 3.25
N LYS A 174 28.83 3.95 3.68
CA LYS A 174 27.88 3.21 2.84
C LYS A 174 28.55 2.62 1.58
N SER A 175 29.71 1.98 1.76
CA SER A 175 30.47 1.36 0.67
C SER A 175 30.09 -0.10 0.51
N ASP A 176 29.48 -0.48 -0.61
CA ASP A 176 29.10 -1.85 -0.93
C ASP A 176 30.33 -2.79 -0.89
N ALA A 177 31.47 -2.34 -1.44
CA ALA A 177 32.70 -3.13 -1.43
C ALA A 177 33.21 -3.40 0.00
N ALA A 178 33.12 -2.41 0.90
CA ALA A 178 33.51 -2.58 2.29
C ALA A 178 32.51 -3.48 3.05
N ASN A 179 31.20 -3.32 2.78
CA ASN A 179 30.15 -4.16 3.36
C ASN A 179 30.35 -5.63 2.94
N ASN A 180 30.56 -5.88 1.65
CA ASN A 180 30.85 -7.21 1.11
C ASN A 180 32.12 -7.83 1.72
N ALA A 181 33.20 -7.06 1.81
CA ALA A 181 34.46 -7.55 2.39
C ALA A 181 34.30 -7.92 3.88
N LYS A 182 33.58 -7.10 4.65
CA LYS A 182 33.28 -7.38 6.06
C LYS A 182 32.43 -8.65 6.18
N LEU A 183 31.33 -8.74 5.39
CA LEU A 183 30.44 -9.91 5.41
C LEU A 183 31.21 -11.20 5.10
N LEU A 184 32.00 -11.22 4.04
CA LEU A 184 32.78 -12.39 3.67
C LEU A 184 33.84 -12.76 4.74
N SER A 185 34.43 -11.77 5.41
CA SER A 185 35.34 -11.98 6.51
C SER A 185 34.68 -12.63 7.72
N GLU A 186 33.47 -12.16 8.09
CA GLU A 186 32.72 -12.71 9.23
C GLU A 186 32.20 -14.13 8.96
N LEU A 187 31.91 -14.44 7.69
CA LEU A 187 31.53 -15.79 7.25
C LEU A 187 32.74 -16.68 6.90
N GLY A 188 33.94 -16.27 7.24
CA GLY A 188 35.14 -17.03 6.96
C GLY A 188 35.13 -18.43 7.63
N GLY A 189 35.34 -19.47 6.84
CA GLY A 189 35.30 -20.86 7.30
C GLY A 189 33.92 -21.54 7.22
N LEU A 190 32.84 -20.80 7.06
CA LEU A 190 31.53 -21.37 6.88
C LEU A 190 31.29 -21.80 5.41
N VAL A 191 30.58 -22.93 5.22
CA VAL A 191 30.35 -23.53 3.91
C VAL A 191 28.91 -24.00 3.74
N GLY A 192 28.44 -24.02 2.50
CA GLY A 192 27.11 -24.56 2.16
C GLY A 192 25.99 -23.87 2.92
N GLU A 193 25.14 -24.63 3.59
CA GLU A 193 23.95 -24.14 4.28
C GLU A 193 24.26 -23.23 5.49
N GLU A 194 25.45 -23.30 6.06
CA GLU A 194 25.88 -22.38 7.11
C GLU A 194 25.98 -20.92 6.62
N ARG A 195 25.88 -20.70 5.32
CA ARG A 195 25.89 -19.39 4.67
C ARG A 195 24.50 -18.96 4.24
N SER A 196 23.44 -19.58 4.80
CA SER A 196 22.06 -19.20 4.48
C SER A 196 21.78 -17.75 4.87
N ALA A 197 21.01 -17.09 4.02
CA ALA A 197 20.65 -15.69 4.16
C ALA A 197 19.35 -15.40 3.40
N HIS A 198 18.73 -14.29 3.71
CA HIS A 198 17.60 -13.79 2.94
C HIS A 198 17.63 -12.26 2.84
N PHE A 199 17.16 -11.74 1.73
CA PHE A 199 16.81 -10.33 1.66
C PHE A 199 15.39 -10.14 2.18
N THR A 200 15.23 -9.17 3.08
CA THR A 200 13.91 -8.71 3.55
C THR A 200 13.62 -7.37 2.91
N CYS A 201 12.39 -7.20 2.42
CA CYS A 201 11.86 -5.93 1.97
C CYS A 201 10.52 -5.67 2.66
N CYS A 202 10.41 -4.57 3.35
CA CYS A 202 9.17 -4.08 3.96
C CYS A 202 8.72 -2.82 3.24
N LEU A 203 7.48 -2.85 2.74
CA LEU A 203 6.82 -1.72 2.10
C LEU A 203 5.73 -1.17 3.01
N VAL A 204 5.67 0.13 3.16
CA VAL A 204 4.62 0.83 3.90
C VAL A 204 3.98 1.88 3.02
N LEU A 205 2.67 1.76 2.82
CA LEU A 205 1.85 2.78 2.18
C LEU A 205 1.12 3.57 3.26
N ALA A 206 1.42 4.84 3.36
CA ALA A 206 0.81 5.76 4.32
C ALA A 206 0.01 6.86 3.62
N ALA A 207 -1.07 7.28 4.27
CA ALA A 207 -1.85 8.46 3.88
C ALA A 207 -2.18 9.27 5.14
N PRO A 208 -2.39 10.60 5.01
CA PRO A 208 -2.71 11.43 6.15
C PRO A 208 -3.96 10.95 6.88
N ASN A 209 -3.89 10.91 8.21
CA ASN A 209 -5.00 10.51 9.09
C ASN A 209 -5.59 9.11 8.83
N SER A 210 -4.82 8.22 8.22
CA SER A 210 -5.23 6.84 7.92
C SER A 210 -4.23 5.85 8.52
N GLU A 211 -4.69 4.65 8.79
CA GLU A 211 -3.80 3.55 9.17
C GLU A 211 -2.95 3.14 7.97
N SER A 212 -1.66 2.92 8.21
CA SER A 212 -0.71 2.54 7.16
C SER A 212 -0.87 1.06 6.78
N LEU A 213 -0.80 0.78 5.49
CA LEU A 213 -0.75 -0.60 4.99
C LEU A 213 0.71 -1.07 4.94
N VAL A 214 0.96 -2.27 5.44
CA VAL A 214 2.30 -2.87 5.51
C VAL A 214 2.31 -4.18 4.75
N VAL A 215 3.35 -4.38 3.95
CA VAL A 215 3.63 -5.64 3.27
C VAL A 215 5.12 -5.94 3.43
N GLN A 216 5.44 -7.13 3.92
CA GLN A 216 6.82 -7.62 4.01
C GLN A 216 6.97 -8.89 3.19
N ALA A 217 8.10 -9.01 2.52
CA ALA A 217 8.48 -10.18 1.76
C ALA A 217 9.95 -10.51 1.97
N GLU A 218 10.28 -11.78 1.82
CA GLU A 218 11.65 -12.29 1.94
C GLU A 218 12.05 -13.05 0.68
N CYS A 219 13.31 -12.92 0.31
CA CYS A 219 13.91 -13.65 -0.79
C CYS A 219 15.08 -14.48 -0.24
N PRO A 220 14.87 -15.78 -0.01
CA PRO A 220 15.91 -16.64 0.55
C PRO A 220 17.02 -16.94 -0.45
N GLY A 221 18.23 -17.16 0.06
CA GLY A 221 19.41 -17.49 -0.71
C GLY A 221 20.60 -17.89 0.17
N GLN A 222 21.77 -17.81 -0.40
CA GLN A 222 23.03 -18.13 0.29
C GLN A 222 24.10 -17.11 -0.09
N ILE A 223 24.96 -16.76 0.84
CA ILE A 223 26.08 -15.88 0.57
C ILE A 223 27.18 -16.65 -0.16
N ALA A 224 27.52 -16.19 -1.36
CA ALA A 224 28.62 -16.74 -2.13
C ALA A 224 29.96 -16.63 -1.39
N THR A 225 30.93 -17.49 -1.73
CA THR A 225 32.27 -17.43 -1.11
C THR A 225 33.15 -16.33 -1.68
N LEU A 226 32.81 -15.84 -2.87
CA LEU A 226 33.49 -14.74 -3.57
C LEU A 226 32.45 -13.75 -4.10
N PRO A 227 32.78 -12.46 -4.17
CA PRO A 227 31.94 -11.47 -4.81
C PRO A 227 31.68 -11.83 -6.28
N ALA A 228 30.47 -11.57 -6.76
CA ALA A 228 30.08 -11.71 -8.16
C ALA A 228 29.34 -10.44 -8.61
N GLY A 229 29.63 -9.96 -9.81
CA GLY A 229 29.06 -8.70 -10.32
C GLY A 229 29.92 -7.48 -10.02
N ASP A 230 29.45 -6.32 -10.51
CA ASP A 230 30.20 -5.06 -10.47
C ASP A 230 29.65 -4.04 -9.47
N SER A 231 28.51 -4.33 -8.84
CA SER A 231 27.83 -3.45 -7.88
C SER A 231 26.85 -4.22 -7.00
N GLY A 232 26.44 -3.59 -5.91
CA GLY A 232 25.47 -4.11 -4.97
C GLY A 232 26.08 -4.83 -3.78
N PHE A 233 25.20 -5.22 -2.86
CA PHE A 233 25.50 -5.88 -1.61
C PHE A 233 24.97 -7.30 -1.64
#